data_7a7ef0a4bf77eb1566209cbfaa43ab6a
#
_entry.id   7a7ef0a4bf77eb1566209cbfaa43ab6a
#
_cell.length_a   1.000
_cell.length_b   1.000
_cell.length_c   1.000
_cell.angle_alpha   90.00
_cell.angle_beta   90.00
_cell.angle_gamma   90.00
#
_symmetry.space_group_name_H-M   'P 1'
#
loop_
_entity.id
_entity.type
_entity.pdbx_description
1 polymer ?
#
loop_
_entity_poly.entity_id
_entity_poly.type
_entity_poly.pdbx_seq_one_letter_code
_entity_poly.pdbx_strand_id
1 'polypeptide(L)'
;MGVPAPSSVSFAISGPITPADLPGLCNRVCALLGESGAEIALCDVCEVEPNAVTVDALARLQLAARRNGCRVQLRGASPALCELVEFMGLSDVLCVARSPDP
;
A
#
# COMPACT_ATOMS: atom_id res chain seq x y z
N MET A 1 14.35 -3.20 -29.16
CA MET A 1 13.44 -2.37 -28.42
C MET A 1 12.99 -3.05 -27.14
N GLY A 2 13.27 -2.44 -26.01
CA GLY A 2 12.95 -3.07 -24.74
C GLY A 2 11.46 -3.00 -24.39
N VAL A 3 11.03 -3.95 -23.60
CA VAL A 3 9.68 -3.93 -23.06
C VAL A 3 9.61 -2.77 -22.04
N PRO A 4 8.61 -1.91 -22.12
CA PRO A 4 8.49 -0.85 -21.11
C PRO A 4 8.33 -1.44 -19.72
N ALA A 5 8.97 -0.82 -18.75
CA ALA A 5 8.81 -1.21 -17.37
C ALA A 5 7.35 -1.07 -16.96
N PRO A 6 6.84 -1.93 -16.05
CA PRO A 6 5.48 -1.76 -15.58
C PRO A 6 5.30 -0.36 -14.99
N SER A 7 4.19 0.26 -15.31
CA SER A 7 3.85 1.59 -14.81
C SER A 7 3.68 1.53 -13.30
N SER A 8 4.25 2.49 -12.61
CA SER A 8 4.09 2.59 -11.17
C SER A 8 3.82 4.03 -10.77
N VAL A 9 3.05 4.21 -9.74
CA VAL A 9 2.85 5.51 -9.11
C VAL A 9 3.29 5.40 -7.65
N SER A 10 3.70 6.52 -7.10
CA SER A 10 4.13 6.57 -5.69
C SER A 10 3.26 7.56 -4.95
N PHE A 11 2.89 7.21 -3.74
CA PHE A 11 2.21 8.13 -2.84
C PHE A 11 2.60 7.80 -1.41
N ALA A 12 2.39 8.76 -0.52
CA ALA A 12 2.74 8.59 0.89
C ALA A 12 1.50 8.74 1.75
N ILE A 13 1.45 7.96 2.80
CA ILE A 13 0.42 8.08 3.83
C ILE A 13 1.14 8.45 5.12
N SER A 14 0.61 9.40 5.85
CA SER A 14 1.21 9.82 7.11
C SER A 14 0.15 9.98 8.18
N GLY A 15 0.58 9.85 9.43
CA GLY A 15 -0.27 10.03 10.58
C GLY A 15 -1.21 8.86 10.85
N PRO A 16 -2.07 8.99 11.83
CA PRO A 16 -3.04 7.95 12.13
C PRO A 16 -4.12 7.90 11.05
N ILE A 17 -4.47 6.69 10.65
CA ILE A 17 -5.58 6.46 9.72
C ILE A 17 -6.77 6.05 10.54
N THR A 18 -7.88 6.77 10.37
CA THR A 18 -9.12 6.42 11.04
C THR A 18 -10.04 5.68 10.07
N PRO A 19 -10.99 4.87 10.58
CA PRO A 19 -11.95 4.21 9.70
C PRO A 19 -12.75 5.20 8.84
N ALA A 20 -12.96 6.41 9.32
CA ALA A 20 -13.67 7.44 8.57
C ALA A 20 -12.89 7.95 7.37
N ASP A 21 -11.56 7.88 7.42
CA ASP A 21 -10.69 8.33 6.33
C ASP A 21 -10.57 7.30 5.21
N LEU A 22 -10.89 6.05 5.51
CA LEU A 22 -10.65 4.94 4.60
C LEU A 22 -11.35 5.06 3.25
N PRO A 23 -12.67 5.39 3.19
CA PRO A 23 -13.32 5.53 1.88
C PRO A 23 -12.67 6.58 0.99
N GLY A 24 -12.32 7.73 1.56
CA GLY A 24 -11.66 8.79 0.83
C GLY A 24 -10.28 8.38 0.32
N LEU A 25 -9.53 7.69 1.16
CA LEU A 25 -8.21 7.19 0.78
C LEU A 25 -8.30 6.18 -0.36
N CYS A 26 -9.19 5.22 -0.25
CA CYS A 26 -9.39 4.22 -1.29
C CYS A 26 -9.81 4.87 -2.61
N ASN A 27 -10.72 5.83 -2.56
CA ASN A 27 -11.17 6.54 -3.75
C ASN A 27 -10.03 7.31 -4.43
N ARG A 28 -9.19 7.98 -3.64
CA ARG A 28 -8.03 8.70 -4.18
C ARG A 28 -7.05 7.77 -4.86
N VAL A 29 -6.74 6.67 -4.23
CA VAL A 29 -5.77 5.73 -4.79
C VAL A 29 -6.33 5.07 -6.03
N CYS A 30 -7.60 4.66 -6.02
CA CYS A 30 -8.23 4.07 -7.19
C CYS A 30 -8.29 5.06 -8.35
N ALA A 31 -8.59 6.33 -8.09
CA ALA A 31 -8.58 7.36 -9.12
C ALA A 31 -7.18 7.55 -9.70
N LEU A 32 -6.18 7.58 -8.83
CA LEU A 32 -4.79 7.74 -9.26
C LEU A 32 -4.35 6.56 -10.14
N LEU A 33 -4.69 5.36 -9.76
CA LEU A 33 -4.36 4.17 -10.53
C LEU A 33 -5.08 4.16 -11.88
N GLY A 34 -6.36 4.55 -11.88
CA GLY A 34 -7.15 4.61 -13.10
C GLY A 34 -6.63 5.65 -14.08
N GLU A 35 -6.24 6.83 -13.60
CA GLU A 35 -5.73 7.90 -14.44
C GLU A 35 -4.35 7.61 -15.01
N SER A 36 -3.49 6.99 -14.22
CA SER A 36 -2.12 6.72 -14.62
C SER A 36 -1.97 5.45 -15.42
N GLY A 37 -2.95 4.55 -15.36
CA GLY A 37 -2.83 3.22 -15.94
C GLY A 37 -1.76 2.38 -15.26
N ALA A 38 -1.39 2.74 -14.05
CA ALA A 38 -0.33 2.04 -13.33
C ALA A 38 -0.78 0.67 -12.85
N GLU A 39 0.14 -0.28 -12.90
CA GLU A 39 -0.10 -1.63 -12.39
C GLU A 39 0.30 -1.76 -10.93
N ILE A 40 1.20 -0.91 -10.48
CA ILE A 40 1.76 -0.96 -9.13
C ILE A 40 1.65 0.41 -8.49
N ALA A 41 1.14 0.44 -7.26
CA ALA A 41 1.14 1.64 -6.44
C ALA A 41 2.13 1.45 -5.31
N LEU A 42 3.16 2.28 -5.27
CA LEU A 42 4.14 2.27 -4.20
C LEU A 42 3.66 3.19 -3.09
N CYS A 43 3.33 2.61 -1.96
CA CYS A 43 2.79 3.36 -0.82
C CYS A 43 3.87 3.51 0.25
N ASP A 44 4.32 4.72 0.46
CA ASP A 44 5.29 5.00 1.51
C ASP A 44 4.55 5.10 2.85
N VAL A 45 4.90 4.21 3.76
CA VAL A 45 4.25 4.11 5.06
C VAL A 45 5.23 4.38 6.21
N CYS A 46 6.32 5.07 5.94
CA CYS A 46 7.33 5.32 6.96
C CYS A 46 6.82 6.21 8.10
N GLU A 47 5.78 6.98 7.87
CA GLU A 47 5.23 7.89 8.86
C GLU A 47 3.87 7.47 9.42
N VAL A 48 3.42 6.26 9.11
CA VAL A 48 2.16 5.76 9.67
C VAL A 48 2.38 5.16 11.05
N GLU A 49 1.36 5.21 11.89
CA GLU A 49 1.41 4.54 13.17
C GLU A 49 1.23 3.03 12.99
N PRO A 50 2.08 2.21 13.61
CA PRO A 50 1.94 0.76 13.53
C PRO A 50 0.88 0.27 14.49
N ASN A 51 -0.37 0.30 14.07
CA ASN A 51 -1.48 -0.21 14.85
C ASN A 51 -2.43 -1.02 13.97
N ALA A 52 -3.35 -1.73 14.60
CA ALA A 52 -4.26 -2.63 13.90
C ALA A 52 -5.17 -1.89 12.91
N VAL A 53 -5.58 -0.67 13.23
CA VAL A 53 -6.42 0.14 12.34
C VAL A 53 -5.67 0.47 11.06
N THR A 54 -4.40 0.85 11.19
CA THR A 54 -3.56 1.14 10.04
C THR A 54 -3.40 -0.09 9.14
N VAL A 55 -3.10 -1.24 9.74
CA VAL A 55 -2.92 -2.48 8.97
C VAL A 55 -4.22 -2.87 8.27
N ASP A 56 -5.34 -2.77 8.96
CA ASP A 56 -6.65 -3.05 8.37
C ASP A 56 -6.93 -2.12 7.19
N ALA A 57 -6.64 -0.84 7.35
CA ALA A 57 -6.83 0.15 6.28
C ALA A 57 -5.98 -0.18 5.05
N LEU A 58 -4.72 -0.55 5.28
CA LEU A 58 -3.82 -0.91 4.18
C LEU A 58 -4.30 -2.18 3.47
N ALA A 59 -4.81 -3.15 4.22
CA ALA A 59 -5.35 -4.38 3.62
C ALA A 59 -6.56 -4.07 2.74
N ARG A 60 -7.46 -3.21 3.20
CA ARG A 60 -8.63 -2.80 2.40
C ARG A 60 -8.22 -2.03 1.16
N LEU A 61 -7.20 -1.20 1.28
CA LEU A 61 -6.65 -0.48 0.13
C LEU A 61 -6.10 -1.45 -0.91
N GLN A 62 -5.40 -2.48 -0.48
CA GLN A 62 -4.88 -3.52 -1.38
C GLN A 62 -6.01 -4.24 -2.10
N LEU A 63 -7.08 -4.58 -1.38
CA LEU A 63 -8.22 -5.26 -2.01
C LEU A 63 -8.89 -4.37 -3.05
N ALA A 64 -9.01 -3.07 -2.77
CA ALA A 64 -9.56 -2.11 -3.72
C ALA A 64 -8.68 -2.00 -4.97
N ALA A 65 -7.36 -1.98 -4.79
CA ALA A 65 -6.43 -1.93 -5.91
C ALA A 65 -6.52 -3.18 -6.78
N ARG A 66 -6.63 -4.34 -6.16
CA ARG A 66 -6.76 -5.60 -6.89
C ARG A 66 -8.00 -5.66 -7.75
N ARG A 67 -9.08 -5.06 -7.29
CA ARG A 67 -10.32 -4.97 -8.08
C ARG A 67 -10.13 -4.17 -9.36
N ASN A 68 -9.15 -3.28 -9.38
CA ASN A 68 -8.82 -2.47 -10.55
C ASN A 68 -7.63 -3.05 -11.33
N GLY A 69 -7.24 -4.27 -11.04
CA GLY A 69 -6.13 -4.92 -11.72
C GLY A 69 -4.77 -4.40 -11.30
N CYS A 70 -4.68 -3.77 -10.14
CA CYS A 70 -3.48 -3.14 -9.64
C CYS A 70 -3.03 -3.77 -8.33
N ARG A 71 -1.85 -3.37 -7.88
CA ARG A 71 -1.26 -3.91 -6.65
C ARG A 71 -0.60 -2.79 -5.87
N VAL A 72 -0.82 -2.77 -4.56
CA VAL A 72 -0.16 -1.84 -3.67
C VAL A 72 1.05 -2.54 -3.05
N GLN A 73 2.20 -1.87 -3.09
CA GLN A 73 3.40 -2.32 -2.39
C GLN A 73 3.75 -1.29 -1.33
N LEU A 74 4.02 -1.75 -0.13
CA LEU A 74 4.38 -0.87 0.98
C LEU A 74 5.88 -0.63 0.98
N ARG A 75 6.28 0.62 1.16
CA ARG A 75 7.68 1.02 1.27
C ARG A 75 7.92 1.73 2.58
N GLY A 76 9.09 1.51 3.15
CA GLY A 76 9.46 2.20 4.38
C GLY A 76 8.72 1.73 5.61
N ALA A 77 8.14 0.53 5.56
CA ALA A 77 7.44 -0.01 6.71
C ALA A 77 8.39 -0.23 7.87
N SER A 78 8.02 0.28 9.05
CA SER A 78 8.82 0.09 10.24
C SER A 78 8.81 -1.39 10.66
N PRO A 79 9.81 -1.85 11.42
CA PRO A 79 9.78 -3.21 11.95
C PRO A 79 8.52 -3.52 12.75
N ALA A 80 8.02 -2.55 13.50
CA ALA A 80 6.78 -2.71 14.27
C ALA A 80 5.59 -2.94 13.34
N LEU A 81 5.52 -2.22 12.22
CA LEU A 81 4.44 -2.40 11.27
C LEU A 81 4.55 -3.76 10.60
N CYS A 82 5.75 -4.18 10.21
CA CYS A 82 5.96 -5.49 9.59
C CYS A 82 5.55 -6.63 10.53
N GLU A 83 5.91 -6.53 11.80
CA GLU A 83 5.53 -7.52 12.81
C GLU A 83 4.02 -7.60 12.96
N LEU A 84 3.37 -6.46 12.95
CA LEU A 84 1.93 -6.41 13.10
C LEU A 84 1.22 -7.02 11.89
N VAL A 85 1.71 -6.76 10.69
CA VAL A 85 1.18 -7.38 9.47
C VAL A 85 1.29 -8.89 9.56
N GLU A 86 2.42 -9.41 10.01
CA GLU A 86 2.59 -10.85 10.19
C GLU A 86 1.68 -11.41 11.28
N PHE A 87 1.59 -10.69 12.40
CA PHE A 87 0.76 -11.10 13.52
C PHE A 87 -0.72 -11.20 13.13
N MET A 88 -1.18 -10.28 12.29
CA MET A 88 -2.57 -10.28 11.83
C MET A 88 -2.81 -11.23 10.67
N GLY A 89 -1.78 -11.94 10.22
CA GLY A 89 -1.91 -12.89 9.13
C GLY A 89 -2.11 -12.26 7.77
N LEU A 90 -1.68 -11.03 7.60
CA LEU A 90 -1.89 -10.28 6.36
C LEU A 90 -0.65 -10.19 5.47
N SER A 91 0.39 -10.94 5.78
CA SER A 91 1.62 -10.90 5.00
C SER A 91 1.42 -11.37 3.55
N ASP A 92 0.41 -12.20 3.31
CA ASP A 92 0.07 -12.63 1.95
C ASP A 92 -0.73 -11.57 1.20
N VAL A 93 -1.41 -10.68 1.90
CA VAL A 93 -2.22 -9.63 1.31
C VAL A 93 -1.38 -8.38 1.09
N LEU A 94 -0.55 -8.02 2.06
CA LEU A 94 0.26 -6.82 2.02
C LEU A 94 1.70 -7.16 1.68
N CYS A 95 2.12 -6.74 0.49
CA CYS A 95 3.49 -6.90 0.04
C CYS A 95 4.32 -5.74 0.55
N VAL A 96 5.34 -6.04 1.34
CA VAL A 96 6.29 -5.03 1.79
C VAL A 96 7.50 -5.08 0.86
N ALA A 97 7.77 -3.99 0.18
CA ALA A 97 8.95 -3.90 -0.65
C ALA A 97 10.18 -3.78 0.25
N ARG A 98 11.02 -4.79 0.19
CA ARG A 98 12.27 -4.77 0.93
C ARG A 98 13.37 -4.30 0.00
N SER A 99 14.18 -3.39 0.48
CA SER A 99 15.39 -3.04 -0.25
C SER A 99 16.26 -4.28 -0.32
N PRO A 100 16.81 -4.62 -1.50
CA PRO A 100 17.77 -5.68 -1.55
C PRO A 100 18.95 -5.29 -0.66
N ASP A 101 19.14 -6.07 0.35
CA ASP A 101 20.15 -5.75 1.32
C ASP A 101 21.50 -6.08 0.72
N PRO A 102 22.43 -5.15 0.75
CA PRO A 102 23.76 -5.45 0.26
C PRO A 102 24.46 -6.46 1.14
#